data_f6c673129d0df63af624cf5d63e0aba5
#
_entry.id   f6c673129d0df63af624cf5d63e0aba5
#
_cell.length_a   1.000
_cell.length_b   1.000
_cell.length_c   1.000
_cell.angle_alpha   90.00
_cell.angle_beta   90.00
_cell.angle_gamma   90.00
#
_symmetry.space_group_name_H-M   'P 1'
#
loop_
_entity.id
_entity.type
_entity.pdbx_description
1 polymer ?
#
loop_
_entity_poly.entity_id
_entity_poly.type
_entity_poly.pdbx_seq_one_letter_code
_entity_poly.pdbx_strand_id
1 'polypeptide(L)'
;MQDCILCGAAQEVNPFSVGSFDGLSAFSNRETEPQKASRPFDKSRDGLVPSGGGASLVLESYESAVKRGAPILAEIIGYGFSSNGDHISVPNIDGPKRSLEMAIRNAGIALDEIKYINAHATSTPIGDLNEAKAIAEVFEGHRPYVTSTKSMTGHEMWMAGASEVIYSTLMMQNNFIAPNLNFEASAQLNIPAQRVNMEFDTFLSNSFGFGGTNSTLIIKKVK
;
A
#
# COMPACT_ATOMS: atom_id res chain seq x y z
N MET A 1 11.44 25.60 -0.70
CA MET A 1 11.32 24.13 -0.81
C MET A 1 12.72 23.55 -0.90
N GLN A 2 12.92 22.31 -0.50
CA GLN A 2 14.21 21.61 -0.61
C GLN A 2 14.25 20.84 -1.91
N ASP A 3 15.42 20.80 -2.55
CA ASP A 3 15.59 20.08 -3.81
C ASP A 3 15.89 18.60 -3.59
N CYS A 4 16.38 18.21 -2.39
CA CYS A 4 16.68 16.83 -2.01
C CYS A 4 16.32 16.57 -0.56
N ILE A 5 15.62 15.47 -0.29
CA ILE A 5 15.16 15.07 1.03
C ILE A 5 15.45 13.58 1.25
N LEU A 6 16.09 13.24 2.35
CA LEU A 6 16.17 11.86 2.83
C LEU A 6 14.91 11.57 3.66
N CYS A 7 14.03 10.72 3.13
CA CYS A 7 12.86 10.22 3.84
C CYS A 7 13.19 8.86 4.46
N GLY A 8 13.08 8.78 5.79
CA GLY A 8 13.32 7.54 6.53
C GLY A 8 12.12 7.14 7.36
N ALA A 9 11.91 5.85 7.50
CA ALA A 9 10.90 5.27 8.37
C ALA A 9 11.46 4.02 9.04
N ALA A 10 11.12 3.82 10.31
CA ALA A 10 11.54 2.66 11.07
C ALA A 10 10.44 2.22 12.04
N GLN A 11 10.40 0.93 12.31
CA GLN A 11 9.51 0.32 13.29
C GLN A 11 10.25 -0.77 14.06
N GLU A 12 10.17 -0.70 15.36
CA GLU A 12 10.58 -1.78 16.26
C GLU A 12 9.36 -2.55 16.75
N VAL A 13 9.45 -3.89 16.73
CA VAL A 13 8.44 -4.76 17.34
C VAL A 13 8.83 -4.99 18.80
N ASN A 14 8.14 -4.31 19.70
CA ASN A 14 8.37 -4.41 21.15
C ASN A 14 7.03 -4.50 21.90
N PRO A 15 7.03 -4.90 23.20
CA PRO A 15 5.80 -5.06 23.97
C PRO A 15 4.90 -3.82 24.03
N PHE A 16 5.46 -2.62 23.98
CA PHE A 16 4.67 -1.39 24.05
C PHE A 16 3.94 -1.11 22.73
N SER A 17 4.65 -1.24 21.59
CA SER A 17 4.03 -1.06 20.27
C SER A 17 2.99 -2.16 20.00
N VAL A 18 3.28 -3.40 20.37
CA VAL A 18 2.34 -4.53 20.23
C VAL A 18 1.13 -4.33 21.14
N GLY A 19 1.32 -4.01 22.43
CA GLY A 19 0.24 -3.84 23.39
C GLY A 19 -0.74 -2.73 23.04
N SER A 20 -0.29 -1.67 22.35
CA SER A 20 -1.16 -0.59 21.90
C SER A 20 -2.20 -1.06 20.88
N PHE A 21 -1.83 -1.92 19.96
CA PHE A 21 -2.72 -2.48 18.94
C PHE A 21 -3.51 -3.69 19.43
N ASP A 22 -2.95 -4.46 20.37
CA ASP A 22 -3.64 -5.56 21.05
C ASP A 22 -4.85 -5.05 21.83
N GLY A 23 -4.68 -3.94 22.55
CA GLY A 23 -5.77 -3.25 23.26
C GLY A 23 -6.92 -2.78 22.36
N LEU A 24 -6.69 -2.66 21.03
CA LEU A 24 -7.70 -2.37 20.02
C LEU A 24 -8.27 -3.63 19.36
N SER A 25 -7.86 -4.82 19.80
CA SER A 25 -8.25 -6.11 19.20
C SER A 25 -7.96 -6.17 17.70
N ALA A 26 -6.84 -5.57 17.26
CA ALA A 26 -6.49 -5.44 15.85
C ALA A 26 -5.67 -6.63 15.32
N PHE A 27 -5.14 -7.48 16.19
CA PHE A 27 -4.27 -8.59 15.79
C PHE A 27 -5.04 -9.85 15.42
N SER A 28 -4.42 -10.63 14.51
CA SER A 28 -4.86 -11.99 14.20
C SER A 28 -4.67 -12.91 15.40
N ASN A 29 -5.64 -13.80 15.61
CA ASN A 29 -5.59 -14.82 16.66
C ASN A 29 -5.11 -16.19 16.15
N ARG A 30 -4.49 -16.26 14.96
CA ARG A 30 -4.02 -17.52 14.35
C ARG A 30 -2.68 -17.99 14.90
N GLU A 31 -2.61 -18.23 16.18
CA GLU A 31 -1.37 -18.67 16.87
C GLU A 31 -0.91 -20.08 16.43
N THR A 32 -1.85 -20.96 16.07
CA THR A 32 -1.54 -22.34 15.67
C THR A 32 -1.03 -22.47 14.25
N GLU A 33 -1.30 -21.48 13.38
CA GLU A 33 -0.86 -21.44 11.99
C GLU A 33 -0.32 -20.04 11.64
N PRO A 34 0.76 -19.57 12.30
CA PRO A 34 1.22 -18.19 12.17
C PRO A 34 1.59 -17.79 10.73
N GLN A 35 2.07 -18.73 9.92
CA GLN A 35 2.37 -18.51 8.50
C GLN A 35 1.12 -18.25 7.65
N LYS A 36 -0.09 -18.48 8.18
CA LYS A 36 -1.38 -18.20 7.53
C LYS A 36 -2.12 -17.03 8.17
N ALA A 37 -1.52 -16.34 9.12
CA ALA A 37 -2.17 -15.28 9.89
C ALA A 37 -2.38 -14.02 9.04
N SER A 38 -1.31 -13.51 8.40
CA SER A 38 -1.45 -12.38 7.47
C SER A 38 -2.06 -12.86 6.15
N ARG A 39 -3.29 -12.42 5.89
CA ARG A 39 -4.11 -12.85 4.73
C ARG A 39 -5.00 -11.72 4.19
N PRO A 40 -4.39 -10.65 3.69
CA PRO A 40 -5.14 -9.50 3.18
C PRO A 40 -6.20 -9.90 2.16
N PHE A 41 -7.38 -9.28 2.27
CA PHE A 41 -8.56 -9.50 1.44
C PHE A 41 -9.21 -10.89 1.54
N ASP A 42 -8.59 -11.85 2.20
CA ASP A 42 -9.17 -13.19 2.35
C ASP A 42 -10.45 -13.16 3.21
N LYS A 43 -11.40 -14.04 2.89
CA LYS A 43 -12.69 -14.13 3.59
C LYS A 43 -12.57 -14.51 5.07
N SER A 44 -11.50 -15.22 5.45
CA SER A 44 -11.25 -15.68 6.82
C SER A 44 -10.17 -14.88 7.55
N ARG A 45 -9.85 -13.67 7.06
CA ARG A 45 -8.95 -12.74 7.75
C ARG A 45 -9.54 -12.30 9.09
N ASP A 46 -8.73 -12.17 10.09
CA ASP A 46 -9.15 -11.92 11.47
C ASP A 46 -8.34 -10.83 12.17
N GLY A 47 -7.36 -10.24 11.49
CA GLY A 47 -6.54 -9.17 12.05
C GLY A 47 -5.16 -9.08 11.41
N LEU A 48 -4.40 -8.08 11.80
CA LEU A 48 -3.05 -7.84 11.31
C LEU A 48 -2.00 -8.68 12.06
N VAL A 49 -0.84 -8.84 11.45
CA VAL A 49 0.36 -9.41 12.07
C VAL A 49 1.40 -8.31 12.15
N PRO A 50 1.86 -7.91 13.36
CA PRO A 50 2.85 -6.85 13.49
C PRO A 50 4.21 -7.30 12.99
N SER A 51 4.91 -6.40 12.33
CA SER A 51 6.31 -6.57 11.93
C SER A 51 7.06 -5.24 11.99
N GLY A 52 8.34 -5.25 11.68
CA GLY A 52 9.16 -4.05 11.76
C GLY A 52 10.40 -4.11 10.87
N GLY A 53 11.18 -3.04 10.92
CA GLY A 53 12.39 -2.86 10.13
C GLY A 53 12.71 -1.39 9.92
N GLY A 54 13.47 -1.10 8.87
CA GLY A 54 13.84 0.26 8.47
C GLY A 54 13.85 0.42 6.96
N ALA A 55 13.34 1.55 6.47
CA ALA A 55 13.34 1.91 5.07
C ALA A 55 13.80 3.36 4.89
N SER A 56 14.51 3.64 3.80
CA SER A 56 14.94 5.00 3.46
C SER A 56 14.83 5.24 1.97
N LEU A 57 14.37 6.43 1.61
CA LEU A 57 14.18 6.90 0.25
C LEU A 57 14.83 8.27 0.10
N VAL A 58 15.56 8.49 -0.98
CA VAL A 58 16.01 9.82 -1.38
C VAL A 58 15.01 10.37 -2.39
N LEU A 59 14.30 11.43 -2.00
CA LEU A 59 13.43 12.19 -2.90
C LEU A 59 14.20 13.43 -3.36
N GLU A 60 14.18 13.67 -4.66
CA GLU A 60 14.91 14.78 -5.28
C GLU A 60 14.06 15.39 -6.40
N SER A 61 14.18 16.72 -6.59
CA SER A 61 13.55 17.33 -7.76
C SER A 61 14.13 16.76 -9.05
N TYR A 62 13.30 16.55 -10.06
CA TYR A 62 13.71 15.97 -11.34
C TYR A 62 14.89 16.73 -11.96
N GLU A 63 14.81 18.07 -11.94
CA GLU A 63 15.85 18.97 -12.47
C GLU A 63 17.19 18.77 -11.74
N SER A 64 17.17 18.64 -10.41
CA SER A 64 18.38 18.41 -9.60
C SER A 64 18.99 17.04 -9.91
N ALA A 65 18.16 16.00 -9.96
CA ALA A 65 18.58 14.64 -10.24
C ALA A 65 19.25 14.51 -11.63
N VAL A 66 18.61 15.09 -12.65
CA VAL A 66 19.14 15.13 -14.02
C VAL A 66 20.45 15.91 -14.08
N LYS A 67 20.51 17.10 -13.45
CA LYS A 67 21.70 17.94 -13.45
C LYS A 67 22.95 17.24 -12.89
N ARG A 68 22.79 16.40 -11.87
CA ARG A 68 23.91 15.65 -11.28
C ARG A 68 24.12 14.25 -11.89
N GLY A 69 23.30 13.84 -12.86
CA GLY A 69 23.38 12.51 -13.49
C GLY A 69 22.97 11.37 -12.55
N ALA A 70 21.96 11.61 -11.67
CA ALA A 70 21.49 10.58 -10.75
C ALA A 70 20.80 9.43 -11.49
N PRO A 71 20.92 8.18 -11.00
CA PRO A 71 20.09 7.09 -11.45
C PRO A 71 18.68 7.28 -10.87
N ILE A 72 17.75 7.80 -11.67
CA ILE A 72 16.37 8.01 -11.25
C ILE A 72 15.63 6.66 -11.35
N LEU A 73 15.17 6.13 -10.21
CA LEU A 73 14.51 4.82 -10.16
C LEU A 73 13.03 4.90 -10.60
N ALA A 74 12.37 5.98 -10.20
CA ALA A 74 10.97 6.25 -10.52
C ALA A 74 10.64 7.71 -10.19
N GLU A 75 9.48 8.18 -10.62
CA GLU A 75 8.96 9.50 -10.36
C GLU A 75 7.62 9.41 -9.61
N ILE A 76 7.44 10.21 -8.56
CA ILE A 76 6.15 10.39 -7.90
C ILE A 76 5.37 11.42 -8.72
N ILE A 77 4.38 10.95 -9.47
CA ILE A 77 3.56 11.79 -10.36
C ILE A 77 2.22 12.19 -9.75
N GLY A 78 1.78 11.52 -8.69
CA GLY A 78 0.51 11.79 -8.04
C GLY A 78 0.53 11.59 -6.55
N TYR A 79 -0.17 12.48 -5.84
CA TYR A 79 -0.37 12.41 -4.40
C TYR A 79 -1.81 12.77 -4.05
N GLY A 80 -2.40 11.96 -3.18
CA GLY A 80 -3.71 12.23 -2.60
C GLY A 80 -3.69 12.04 -1.09
N PHE A 81 -4.38 12.93 -0.39
CA PHE A 81 -4.52 12.88 1.06
C PHE A 81 -5.95 13.22 1.48
N SER A 82 -6.48 12.49 2.43
CA SER A 82 -7.79 12.75 3.01
C SER A 82 -7.87 12.32 4.47
N SER A 83 -8.89 12.80 5.16
CA SER A 83 -9.21 12.35 6.51
C SER A 83 -10.66 11.87 6.56
N ASN A 84 -10.91 10.78 7.28
CA ASN A 84 -12.27 10.25 7.45
C ASN A 84 -13.15 11.15 8.32
N GLY A 85 -12.60 11.66 9.42
CA GLY A 85 -13.36 12.37 10.43
C GLY A 85 -14.25 11.49 11.34
N ASP A 86 -14.13 10.17 11.21
CA ASP A 86 -14.87 9.18 12.04
C ASP A 86 -14.09 8.78 13.30
N HIS A 87 -14.55 7.75 13.99
CA HIS A 87 -13.87 7.20 15.14
C HIS A 87 -12.44 6.74 14.81
N ILE A 88 -11.52 6.85 15.77
CA ILE A 88 -10.08 6.61 15.59
C ILE A 88 -9.74 5.26 14.93
N SER A 89 -10.48 4.22 15.24
CA SER A 89 -10.21 2.85 14.75
C SER A 89 -11.25 2.34 13.73
N VAL A 90 -12.22 3.16 13.33
CA VAL A 90 -13.28 2.74 12.39
C VAL A 90 -13.00 3.34 11.01
N PRO A 91 -12.52 2.53 10.06
CA PRO A 91 -12.32 2.98 8.68
C PRO A 91 -13.67 3.11 7.96
N ASN A 92 -13.75 4.03 7.01
CA ASN A 92 -14.87 4.15 6.08
C ASN A 92 -14.40 4.00 4.62
N ILE A 93 -15.33 4.10 3.67
CA ILE A 93 -15.03 4.00 2.24
C ILE A 93 -14.63 5.35 1.66
N ASP A 94 -15.24 6.43 2.13
CA ASP A 94 -15.13 7.77 1.53
C ASP A 94 -13.73 8.38 1.68
N GLY A 95 -13.07 8.15 2.82
CA GLY A 95 -11.70 8.63 3.04
C GLY A 95 -10.71 8.05 2.02
N PRO A 96 -10.55 6.72 1.95
CA PRO A 96 -9.75 6.05 0.93
C PRO A 96 -10.12 6.48 -0.49
N LYS A 97 -11.42 6.51 -0.83
CA LYS A 97 -11.91 6.92 -2.15
C LYS A 97 -11.44 8.33 -2.52
N ARG A 98 -11.61 9.30 -1.64
CA ARG A 98 -11.14 10.68 -1.87
C ARG A 98 -9.63 10.77 -2.07
N SER A 99 -8.86 10.00 -1.30
CA SER A 99 -7.40 9.93 -1.45
C SER A 99 -7.00 9.39 -2.82
N LEU A 100 -7.61 8.28 -3.26
CA LEU A 100 -7.41 7.68 -4.58
C LEU A 100 -7.73 8.67 -5.71
N GLU A 101 -8.93 9.25 -5.70
CA GLU A 101 -9.39 10.20 -6.72
C GLU A 101 -8.50 11.44 -6.78
N MET A 102 -8.05 11.94 -5.62
CA MET A 102 -7.15 13.09 -5.56
C MET A 102 -5.79 12.77 -6.19
N ALA A 103 -5.20 11.61 -5.87
CA ALA A 103 -3.93 11.18 -6.44
C ALA A 103 -4.02 11.01 -7.96
N ILE A 104 -5.09 10.41 -8.48
CA ILE A 104 -5.31 10.21 -9.91
C ILE A 104 -5.47 11.56 -10.62
N ARG A 105 -6.28 12.48 -10.07
CA ARG A 105 -6.40 13.84 -10.62
C ARG A 105 -5.09 14.59 -10.61
N ASN A 106 -4.31 14.47 -9.53
CA ASN A 106 -3.01 15.13 -9.41
C ASN A 106 -1.99 14.58 -10.42
N ALA A 107 -2.01 13.27 -10.67
CA ALA A 107 -1.15 12.62 -11.67
C ALA A 107 -1.51 12.98 -13.12
N GLY A 108 -2.76 13.33 -13.40
CA GLY A 108 -3.23 13.68 -14.74
C GLY A 108 -3.15 12.54 -15.75
N ILE A 109 -3.25 11.29 -15.30
CA ILE A 109 -3.18 10.08 -16.14
C ILE A 109 -4.53 9.38 -16.23
N ALA A 110 -4.69 8.53 -17.24
CA ALA A 110 -5.87 7.67 -17.37
C ALA A 110 -5.81 6.49 -16.40
N LEU A 111 -6.96 5.99 -15.95
CA LEU A 111 -7.05 4.87 -15.01
C LEU A 111 -6.39 3.59 -15.52
N ASP A 112 -6.45 3.35 -16.82
CA ASP A 112 -5.87 2.18 -17.47
C ASP A 112 -4.33 2.21 -17.55
N GLU A 113 -3.69 3.36 -17.30
CA GLU A 113 -2.23 3.42 -17.12
C GLU A 113 -1.78 2.79 -15.81
N ILE A 114 -2.64 2.77 -14.77
CA ILE A 114 -2.33 2.15 -13.47
C ILE A 114 -2.57 0.65 -13.58
N LYS A 115 -1.49 -0.12 -13.69
CA LYS A 115 -1.56 -1.59 -13.85
C LYS A 115 -1.49 -2.35 -12.54
N TYR A 116 -0.96 -1.72 -11.49
CA TYR A 116 -0.76 -2.35 -10.19
C TYR A 116 -1.11 -1.40 -9.05
N ILE A 117 -1.74 -1.94 -8.03
CA ILE A 117 -2.04 -1.27 -6.77
C ILE A 117 -1.42 -2.09 -5.63
N ASN A 118 -0.50 -1.47 -4.89
CA ASN A 118 -0.11 -1.98 -3.58
C ASN A 118 -1.09 -1.41 -2.56
N ALA A 119 -2.00 -2.26 -2.10
CA ALA A 119 -3.04 -1.88 -1.17
C ALA A 119 -2.50 -1.79 0.26
N HIS A 120 -3.11 -0.93 1.07
CA HIS A 120 -2.82 -0.89 2.50
C HIS A 120 -3.19 -2.19 3.19
N ALA A 121 -4.32 -2.77 2.85
CA ALA A 121 -4.92 -4.02 3.33
C ALA A 121 -4.08 -4.78 4.36
N THR A 122 -4.46 -4.66 5.63
CA THR A 122 -3.71 -5.16 6.79
C THR A 122 -4.17 -6.52 7.27
N SER A 123 -5.05 -7.20 6.53
CA SER A 123 -5.72 -8.43 6.97
C SER A 123 -6.82 -8.19 8.04
N THR A 124 -7.28 -6.95 8.21
CA THR A 124 -8.38 -6.64 9.11
C THR A 124 -9.74 -6.79 8.44
N PRO A 125 -10.77 -7.30 9.14
CA PRO A 125 -12.08 -7.56 8.53
C PRO A 125 -12.72 -6.34 7.86
N ILE A 126 -12.74 -5.19 8.54
CA ILE A 126 -13.42 -3.98 8.06
C ILE A 126 -12.50 -3.14 7.18
N GLY A 127 -11.21 -3.01 7.53
CA GLY A 127 -10.25 -2.20 6.77
C GLY A 127 -10.11 -2.66 5.33
N ASP A 128 -9.83 -3.94 5.15
CA ASP A 128 -9.66 -4.53 3.82
C ASP A 128 -10.95 -4.49 2.98
N LEU A 129 -12.13 -4.68 3.64
CA LEU A 129 -13.42 -4.60 2.95
C LEU A 129 -13.67 -3.19 2.40
N ASN A 130 -13.41 -2.16 3.21
CA ASN A 130 -13.64 -0.77 2.82
C ASN A 130 -12.65 -0.32 1.74
N GLU A 131 -11.39 -0.71 1.84
CA GLU A 131 -10.41 -0.44 0.79
C GLU A 131 -10.77 -1.16 -0.52
N ALA A 132 -11.19 -2.43 -0.46
CA ALA A 132 -11.62 -3.18 -1.64
C ALA A 132 -12.80 -2.50 -2.35
N LYS A 133 -13.77 -1.99 -1.60
CA LYS A 133 -14.91 -1.24 -2.15
C LYS A 133 -14.47 0.09 -2.76
N ALA A 134 -13.61 0.85 -2.07
CA ALA A 134 -13.09 2.12 -2.58
C ALA A 134 -12.33 1.93 -3.90
N ILE A 135 -11.47 0.91 -3.98
CA ILE A 135 -10.76 0.57 -5.22
C ILE A 135 -11.74 0.16 -6.32
N ALA A 136 -12.71 -0.72 -6.02
CA ALA A 136 -13.67 -1.19 -7.00
C ALA A 136 -14.53 -0.05 -7.58
N GLU A 137 -14.95 0.92 -6.74
CA GLU A 137 -15.71 2.09 -7.18
C GLU A 137 -14.87 3.05 -8.02
N VAL A 138 -13.63 3.36 -7.59
CA VAL A 138 -12.76 4.31 -8.31
C VAL A 138 -12.30 3.73 -9.65
N PHE A 139 -12.05 2.43 -9.72
CA PHE A 139 -11.58 1.73 -10.91
C PHE A 139 -12.70 1.00 -11.66
N GLU A 140 -13.94 1.48 -11.55
CA GLU A 140 -15.06 0.91 -12.28
C GLU A 140 -14.76 0.78 -13.78
N GLY A 141 -14.92 -0.44 -14.33
CA GLY A 141 -14.58 -0.75 -15.73
C GLY A 141 -13.08 -1.05 -15.98
N HIS A 142 -12.21 -0.85 -15.00
CA HIS A 142 -10.78 -1.15 -15.06
C HIS A 142 -10.41 -2.20 -14.01
N ARG A 143 -9.43 -3.05 -14.29
CA ARG A 143 -9.03 -4.14 -13.41
C ARG A 143 -7.51 -4.22 -13.21
N PRO A 144 -6.89 -3.24 -12.53
CA PRO A 144 -5.49 -3.36 -12.16
C PRO A 144 -5.28 -4.59 -11.27
N TYR A 145 -4.08 -5.13 -11.27
CA TYR A 145 -3.70 -6.10 -10.25
C TYR A 145 -3.60 -5.41 -8.88
N VAL A 146 -4.14 -6.06 -7.86
CA VAL A 146 -4.14 -5.53 -6.49
C VAL A 146 -3.50 -6.57 -5.58
N THR A 147 -2.46 -6.20 -4.86
CA THR A 147 -1.90 -7.04 -3.78
C THR A 147 -1.57 -6.20 -2.57
N SER A 148 -1.48 -6.84 -1.41
CA SER A 148 -0.83 -6.25 -0.24
C SER A 148 0.43 -7.04 0.07
N THR A 149 1.57 -6.36 0.05
CA THR A 149 2.86 -6.96 0.44
C THR A 149 2.86 -7.43 1.89
N LYS A 150 1.93 -6.91 2.70
CA LYS A 150 1.73 -7.34 4.09
C LYS A 150 1.32 -8.80 4.23
N SER A 151 0.88 -9.44 3.15
CA SER A 151 0.69 -10.90 3.13
C SER A 151 2.00 -11.66 3.36
N MET A 152 3.15 -11.05 3.02
CA MET A 152 4.50 -11.61 3.14
C MET A 152 5.28 -11.02 4.32
N THR A 153 5.17 -9.71 4.53
CA THR A 153 5.98 -8.98 5.52
C THR A 153 5.29 -8.81 6.87
N GLY A 154 3.98 -9.01 6.94
CA GLY A 154 3.18 -8.50 8.05
C GLY A 154 3.00 -6.98 7.92
N HIS A 155 2.40 -6.37 8.93
CA HIS A 155 2.22 -4.92 8.96
C HIS A 155 3.42 -4.24 9.63
N GLU A 156 4.25 -3.61 8.83
CA GLU A 156 5.47 -2.89 9.25
C GLU A 156 5.15 -1.52 9.87
N MET A 157 3.92 -1.31 10.28
CA MET A 157 3.40 -0.12 10.98
C MET A 157 3.83 1.20 10.31
N TRP A 158 4.54 2.06 11.07
CA TRP A 158 4.95 3.39 10.61
C TRP A 158 5.96 3.39 9.46
N MET A 159 6.64 2.28 9.17
CA MET A 159 7.54 2.19 8.02
C MET A 159 6.88 1.61 6.77
N ALA A 160 5.68 1.01 6.88
CA ALA A 160 5.03 0.27 5.80
C ALA A 160 4.95 1.04 4.48
N GLY A 161 4.56 2.32 4.51
CA GLY A 161 4.46 3.12 3.29
C GLY A 161 5.78 3.30 2.54
N ALA A 162 6.90 3.45 3.24
CA ALA A 162 8.21 3.58 2.63
C ALA A 162 8.70 2.24 2.04
N SER A 163 8.56 1.15 2.80
CA SER A 163 8.94 -0.19 2.34
C SER A 163 8.09 -0.65 1.14
N GLU A 164 6.81 -0.37 1.14
CA GLU A 164 5.88 -0.72 0.07
C GLU A 164 6.17 0.02 -1.24
N VAL A 165 6.58 1.27 -1.17
CA VAL A 165 7.08 2.02 -2.35
C VAL A 165 8.35 1.37 -2.88
N ILE A 166 9.28 0.95 -2.02
CA ILE A 166 10.51 0.26 -2.41
C ILE A 166 10.18 -1.09 -3.07
N TYR A 167 9.35 -1.92 -2.44
CA TYR A 167 8.96 -3.22 -2.99
C TYR A 167 8.28 -3.10 -4.34
N SER A 168 7.33 -2.15 -4.47
CA SER A 168 6.61 -1.92 -5.73
C SER A 168 7.51 -1.38 -6.83
N THR A 169 8.48 -0.50 -6.49
CA THR A 169 9.49 -0.03 -7.43
C THR A 169 10.39 -1.18 -7.92
N LEU A 170 10.82 -2.06 -7.01
CA LEU A 170 11.59 -3.24 -7.39
C LEU A 170 10.80 -4.21 -8.26
N MET A 171 9.50 -4.42 -7.98
CA MET A 171 8.61 -5.20 -8.83
C MET A 171 8.49 -4.60 -10.23
N MET A 172 8.32 -3.29 -10.33
CA MET A 172 8.26 -2.55 -11.60
C MET A 172 9.57 -2.69 -12.40
N GLN A 173 10.72 -2.55 -11.75
CA GLN A 173 12.02 -2.67 -12.40
C GLN A 173 12.31 -4.09 -12.90
N ASN A 174 11.79 -5.11 -12.22
CA ASN A 174 12.02 -6.52 -12.52
C ASN A 174 10.85 -7.20 -13.24
N ASN A 175 9.87 -6.44 -13.70
CA ASN A 175 8.73 -6.88 -14.52
C ASN A 175 7.94 -8.03 -13.89
N PHE A 176 7.57 -7.89 -12.63
CA PHE A 176 6.68 -8.85 -11.96
C PHE A 176 5.80 -8.17 -10.91
N ILE A 177 4.71 -8.83 -10.56
CA ILE A 177 3.86 -8.52 -9.40
C ILE A 177 3.94 -9.70 -8.45
N ALA A 178 4.25 -9.43 -7.19
CA ALA A 178 4.28 -10.43 -6.14
C ALA A 178 2.87 -10.95 -5.83
N PRO A 179 2.71 -12.23 -5.43
CA PRO A 179 1.40 -12.77 -5.07
C PRO A 179 0.87 -12.14 -3.78
N ASN A 180 -0.45 -12.19 -3.61
CA ASN A 180 -1.07 -12.00 -2.32
C ASN A 180 -1.18 -13.38 -1.63
N LEU A 181 -0.34 -13.61 -0.61
CA LEU A 181 -0.30 -14.92 0.05
C LEU A 181 -1.56 -15.15 0.91
N ASN A 182 -1.85 -16.43 1.16
CA ASN A 182 -2.96 -16.87 2.01
C ASN A 182 -4.35 -16.39 1.55
N PHE A 183 -4.51 -16.10 0.28
CA PHE A 183 -5.72 -15.55 -0.30
C PHE A 183 -6.45 -16.59 -1.15
N GLU A 184 -7.74 -16.78 -0.87
CA GLU A 184 -8.67 -17.52 -1.74
C GLU A 184 -9.42 -16.53 -2.63
N ALA A 185 -9.75 -16.91 -3.83
CA ALA A 185 -10.28 -16.04 -4.88
C ALA A 185 -11.42 -15.10 -4.44
N SER A 186 -11.37 -13.85 -4.90
CA SER A 186 -12.43 -12.85 -4.77
C SER A 186 -12.91 -12.40 -6.14
N ALA A 187 -14.22 -12.14 -6.27
CA ALA A 187 -14.79 -11.62 -7.50
C ALA A 187 -14.65 -10.09 -7.67
N GLN A 188 -14.36 -9.37 -6.59
CA GLN A 188 -14.38 -7.90 -6.57
C GLN A 188 -13.12 -7.26 -7.16
N LEU A 189 -11.94 -7.79 -6.84
CA LEU A 189 -10.64 -7.26 -7.25
C LEU A 189 -9.84 -8.32 -8.02
N ASN A 190 -8.90 -7.88 -8.83
CA ASN A 190 -7.98 -8.76 -9.54
C ASN A 190 -6.75 -9.04 -8.65
N ILE A 191 -6.88 -9.98 -7.73
CA ILE A 191 -5.86 -10.33 -6.74
C ILE A 191 -5.17 -11.63 -7.16
N PRO A 192 -3.88 -11.60 -7.52
CA PRO A 192 -3.16 -12.80 -7.93
C PRO A 192 -2.70 -13.60 -6.70
N ALA A 193 -3.01 -14.89 -6.68
CA ALA A 193 -2.51 -15.84 -5.68
C ALA A 193 -1.09 -16.38 -6.02
N GLN A 194 -0.58 -16.06 -7.21
CA GLN A 194 0.76 -16.42 -7.67
C GLN A 194 1.44 -15.23 -8.33
N ARG A 195 2.78 -15.28 -8.42
CA ARG A 195 3.57 -14.26 -9.11
C ARG A 195 3.07 -14.08 -10.55
N VAL A 196 2.84 -12.84 -10.94
CA VAL A 196 2.52 -12.45 -12.30
C VAL A 196 3.76 -11.84 -12.95
N ASN A 197 4.23 -12.42 -14.05
CA ASN A 197 5.32 -11.83 -14.83
C ASN A 197 4.70 -10.88 -15.86
N MET A 198 4.87 -9.59 -15.66
CA MET A 198 4.38 -8.56 -16.58
C MET A 198 5.20 -7.28 -16.43
N GLU A 199 5.37 -6.58 -17.53
CA GLU A 199 5.91 -5.24 -17.53
C GLU A 199 4.80 -4.24 -17.18
N PHE A 200 5.12 -3.27 -16.32
CA PHE A 200 4.26 -2.14 -16.01
C PHE A 200 5.11 -0.91 -15.68
N ASP A 201 4.61 0.25 -16.04
CA ASP A 201 5.32 1.52 -15.88
C ASP A 201 4.71 2.39 -14.75
N THR A 202 3.53 2.06 -14.27
CA THR A 202 2.82 2.88 -13.28
C THR A 202 2.15 1.99 -12.24
N PHE A 203 2.37 2.35 -10.96
CA PHE A 203 1.66 1.73 -9.84
C PHE A 203 1.15 2.78 -8.87
N LEU A 204 0.19 2.35 -8.06
CA LEU A 204 -0.40 3.12 -6.98
C LEU A 204 -0.10 2.43 -5.64
N SER A 205 0.25 3.20 -4.61
CA SER A 205 0.49 2.70 -3.25
C SER A 205 -0.39 3.44 -2.25
N ASN A 206 -1.14 2.68 -1.44
CA ASN A 206 -2.05 3.18 -0.43
C ASN A 206 -1.48 3.00 0.98
N SER A 207 -1.68 4.02 1.81
CA SER A 207 -1.41 3.96 3.25
C SER A 207 -2.58 4.60 4.00
N PHE A 208 -3.34 3.78 4.72
CA PHE A 208 -4.52 4.20 5.47
C PHE A 208 -4.32 3.90 6.96
N GLY A 209 -4.45 4.90 7.81
CA GLY A 209 -4.10 4.79 9.21
C GLY A 209 -5.25 5.04 10.17
N PHE A 210 -5.11 4.53 11.38
CA PHE A 210 -5.95 4.92 12.51
C PHE A 210 -5.90 6.44 12.69
N GLY A 211 -6.99 7.03 13.17
CA GLY A 211 -7.22 8.47 13.17
C GLY A 211 -7.82 8.98 11.84
N GLY A 212 -8.10 8.07 10.90
CA GLY A 212 -8.76 8.38 9.63
C GLY A 212 -7.85 9.02 8.59
N THR A 213 -6.55 8.89 8.72
CA THR A 213 -5.56 9.40 7.75
C THR A 213 -5.48 8.47 6.55
N ASN A 214 -5.65 9.01 5.35
CA ASN A 214 -5.54 8.26 4.10
C ASN A 214 -4.57 8.96 3.17
N SER A 215 -3.59 8.24 2.66
CA SER A 215 -2.59 8.71 1.71
C SER A 215 -2.47 7.75 0.54
N THR A 216 -2.39 8.30 -0.65
CA THR A 216 -2.22 7.55 -1.90
C THR A 216 -1.11 8.20 -2.73
N LEU A 217 -0.16 7.39 -3.17
CA LEU A 217 0.90 7.80 -4.10
C LEU A 217 0.71 7.12 -5.45
N ILE A 218 1.02 7.84 -6.53
CA ILE A 218 1.15 7.24 -7.87
C ILE A 218 2.59 7.45 -8.34
N ILE A 219 3.23 6.34 -8.68
CA ILE A 219 4.63 6.28 -9.04
C ILE A 219 4.75 5.73 -10.47
N LYS A 220 5.60 6.38 -11.28
CA LYS A 220 5.83 6.04 -12.68
C LYS A 220 7.30 5.81 -12.96
N LYS A 221 7.59 4.84 -13.83
CA LYS A 221 8.94 4.57 -14.35
C LYS A 221 9.41 5.76 -15.18
N VAL A 222 10.63 6.21 -14.95
CA VAL A 222 11.27 7.21 -15.81
C VAL A 222 11.86 6.48 -17.04
N LYS A 223 11.56 7.02 -18.23
CA LYS A 223 12.03 6.50 -19.52
C LYS A 223 13.33 7.15 -19.94
#